data_21e937c3e85d1f1bc13feb43a3ddfd2d
#
_entry.id   21e937c3e85d1f1bc13feb43a3ddfd2d
#
_cell.length_a   1.000
_cell.length_b   1.000
_cell.length_c   1.000
_cell.angle_alpha   90.00
_cell.angle_beta   90.00
_cell.angle_gamma   90.00
#
_symmetry.space_group_name_H-M   'P 1'
#
loop_
_entity.id
_entity.type
_entity.pdbx_description
1 polymer ?
#
loop_
_entity_poly.entity_id
_entity_poly.type
_entity_poly.pdbx_seq_one_letter_code
_entity_poly.pdbx_strand_id
1 'polypeptide(L)'
;KQLMRWGNDGRFYEASGVGEQRSGLIAPVPGRVSSNYGMRRHPILGYNRMHRGLDFRAAHGTPIYAVTDGTVKFAGRNGGHGNYVRLQHGNGLDTGYSHMSRIAVSRGQRVRRGQVIGYVGSTGLSTGPHLHYEMYRNGQTINPASVQFVTRAQLSGSELASFRAQLSSLQKVEPGAALASLAPDRSASEEPVREIDRIDNKQRVS
;
A
#
# COMPACT_ATOMS: atom_id res chain seq x y z
N LYS A 1 -19.98 4.45 -7.35
CA LYS A 1 -19.12 4.68 -6.18
C LYS A 1 -18.58 6.09 -6.27
N GLN A 2 -18.85 6.91 -5.25
CA GLN A 2 -18.28 8.26 -5.16
C GLN A 2 -16.98 8.18 -4.38
N LEU A 3 -15.91 8.73 -4.96
CA LEU A 3 -14.58 8.81 -4.37
C LEU A 3 -14.18 10.29 -4.30
N MET A 4 -13.66 10.71 -3.17
CA MET A 4 -13.11 12.05 -2.98
C MET A 4 -11.63 11.97 -2.61
N ARG A 5 -10.82 12.82 -3.23
CA ARG A 5 -9.40 12.98 -2.90
C ARG A 5 -9.27 13.71 -1.56
N TRP A 6 -8.43 13.18 -0.64
CA TRP A 6 -8.26 13.71 0.69
C TRP A 6 -6.82 13.58 1.19
N GLY A 7 -6.43 14.51 2.07
CA GLY A 7 -5.11 14.52 2.69
C GLY A 7 -3.97 14.99 1.77
N ASN A 8 -2.79 15.13 2.33
CA ASN A 8 -1.59 15.61 1.62
C ASN A 8 -1.01 14.56 0.67
N ASP A 9 -1.32 13.29 0.89
CA ASP A 9 -0.91 12.17 0.03
C ASP A 9 -1.81 11.98 -1.20
N GLY A 10 -2.90 12.74 -1.26
CA GLY A 10 -3.82 12.79 -2.39
C GLY A 10 -4.55 11.51 -2.68
N ARG A 11 -4.75 10.64 -1.69
CA ARG A 11 -5.50 9.39 -1.83
C ARG A 11 -6.99 9.63 -2.00
N PHE A 12 -7.64 8.68 -2.69
CA PHE A 12 -9.09 8.70 -2.87
C PHE A 12 -9.77 7.85 -1.80
N TYR A 13 -10.84 8.37 -1.21
CA TYR A 13 -11.62 7.72 -0.16
C TYR A 13 -13.10 7.65 -0.55
N GLU A 14 -13.76 6.57 -0.13
CA GLU A 14 -15.23 6.43 -0.19
C GLU A 14 -15.89 7.23 0.95
N ALA A 15 -17.19 7.47 0.86
CA ALA A 15 -17.96 8.16 1.91
C ALA A 15 -17.86 7.50 3.30
N SER A 16 -17.52 6.21 3.36
CA SER A 16 -17.20 5.47 4.58
C SER A 16 -15.89 5.90 5.25
N GLY A 17 -15.04 6.69 4.56
CA GLY A 17 -13.68 7.02 4.99
C GLY A 17 -12.66 5.93 4.68
N VAL A 18 -13.04 4.91 3.92
CA VAL A 18 -12.14 3.85 3.46
C VAL A 18 -11.47 4.28 2.16
N GLY A 19 -10.13 4.28 2.14
CA GLY A 19 -9.36 4.60 0.94
C GLY A 19 -9.60 3.62 -0.19
N GLU A 20 -9.42 4.09 -1.42
CA GLU A 20 -9.60 3.29 -2.64
C GLU A 20 -8.78 2.00 -2.57
N GLN A 21 -9.46 0.88 -2.72
CA GLN A 21 -8.79 -0.40 -2.92
C GLN A 21 -8.38 -0.52 -4.39
N ARG A 22 -7.13 -0.19 -4.70
CA ARG A 22 -6.55 -0.70 -5.95
C ARG A 22 -6.46 -2.23 -5.83
N SER A 23 -6.77 -2.95 -6.90
CA SER A 23 -6.58 -4.39 -7.01
C SER A 23 -5.09 -4.69 -6.82
N GLY A 24 -4.68 -5.09 -5.62
CA GLY A 24 -3.30 -5.35 -5.27
C GLY A 24 -3.19 -6.12 -3.96
N LEU A 25 -1.98 -6.60 -3.65
CA LEU A 25 -1.68 -7.24 -2.38
C LEU A 25 -1.62 -6.19 -1.27
N ILE A 26 -2.17 -6.49 -0.10
CA ILE A 26 -1.94 -5.65 1.09
C ILE A 26 -0.62 -6.01 1.76
N ALA A 27 -0.06 -5.08 2.54
CA ALA A 27 1.09 -5.37 3.38
C ALA A 27 0.74 -6.47 4.40
N PRO A 28 1.63 -7.48 4.60
CA PRO A 28 1.35 -8.59 5.51
C PRO A 28 1.36 -8.19 6.99
N VAL A 29 2.03 -7.09 7.35
CA VAL A 29 2.07 -6.49 8.70
C VAL A 29 2.13 -4.98 8.60
N PRO A 30 1.67 -4.24 9.62
CA PRO A 30 1.93 -2.80 9.76
C PRO A 30 3.40 -2.60 10.19
N GLY A 31 4.32 -2.54 9.24
CA GLY A 31 5.74 -2.41 9.51
C GLY A 31 6.53 -2.03 8.26
N ARG A 32 7.78 -1.62 8.46
CA ARG A 32 8.68 -1.31 7.35
C ARG A 32 9.57 -2.51 7.01
N VAL A 33 9.96 -2.62 5.75
CA VAL A 33 10.96 -3.58 5.31
C VAL A 33 12.30 -3.25 5.98
N SER A 34 12.88 -4.24 6.63
CA SER A 34 14.19 -4.15 7.30
C SER A 34 15.29 -4.90 6.57
N SER A 35 14.93 -5.89 5.72
CA SER A 35 15.89 -6.59 4.88
C SER A 35 15.24 -7.03 3.56
N ASN A 36 15.98 -6.84 2.46
CA ASN A 36 15.51 -7.09 1.11
C ASN A 36 15.82 -8.52 0.65
N TYR A 37 15.13 -8.93 -0.41
CA TYR A 37 15.39 -10.13 -1.19
C TYR A 37 16.76 -10.03 -1.89
N GLY A 38 17.54 -11.12 -1.90
CA GLY A 38 18.81 -11.17 -2.61
C GLY A 38 19.93 -11.83 -1.83
N MET A 39 21.12 -11.88 -2.44
CA MET A 39 22.33 -12.40 -1.79
C MET A 39 22.78 -11.48 -0.67
N ARG A 40 22.94 -12.02 0.53
CA ARG A 40 23.49 -11.29 1.69
C ARG A 40 24.25 -12.20 2.64
N ARG A 41 25.14 -11.62 3.45
CA ARG A 41 25.74 -12.36 4.56
C ARG A 41 24.68 -12.72 5.58
N HIS A 42 24.53 -14.02 5.86
CA HIS A 42 23.52 -14.49 6.80
C HIS A 42 23.91 -14.09 8.24
N PRO A 43 23.01 -13.40 9.01
CA PRO A 43 23.41 -12.82 10.31
C PRO A 43 23.78 -13.88 11.36
N ILE A 44 23.24 -15.09 11.28
CA ILE A 44 23.52 -16.19 12.21
C ILE A 44 24.60 -17.12 11.65
N LEU A 45 24.51 -17.49 10.36
CA LEU A 45 25.37 -18.52 9.76
C LEU A 45 26.73 -17.95 9.27
N GLY A 46 26.85 -16.63 9.12
CA GLY A 46 28.10 -15.94 8.82
C GLY A 46 28.61 -16.04 7.38
N TYR A 47 27.94 -16.80 6.49
CA TYR A 47 28.32 -16.92 5.07
C TYR A 47 27.27 -16.25 4.16
N ASN A 48 27.64 -16.04 2.91
CA ASN A 48 26.72 -15.46 1.91
C ASN A 48 25.63 -16.46 1.56
N ARG A 49 24.39 -16.05 1.73
CA ARG A 49 23.19 -16.86 1.44
C ARG A 49 22.11 -16.02 0.77
N MET A 50 21.39 -16.67 -0.12
CA MET A 50 20.21 -16.08 -0.76
C MET A 50 19.09 -15.88 0.28
N HIS A 51 18.70 -14.62 0.52
CA HIS A 51 17.51 -14.24 1.25
C HIS A 51 16.30 -14.27 0.31
N ARG A 52 15.43 -15.27 0.48
CA ARG A 52 14.35 -15.58 -0.46
C ARG A 52 13.07 -14.80 -0.22
N GLY A 53 13.11 -13.77 0.63
CA GLY A 53 11.95 -12.98 1.01
C GLY A 53 12.27 -11.54 1.39
N LEU A 54 11.30 -10.90 2.02
CA LEU A 54 11.47 -9.61 2.71
C LEU A 54 11.30 -9.82 4.20
N ASP A 55 12.16 -9.19 4.99
CA ASP A 55 11.95 -9.12 6.44
C ASP A 55 11.24 -7.80 6.79
N PHE A 56 10.12 -7.89 7.48
CA PHE A 56 9.36 -6.75 8.00
C PHE A 56 9.60 -6.62 9.50
N ARG A 57 10.13 -5.47 9.91
CA ARG A 57 10.28 -5.15 11.34
C ARG A 57 8.92 -4.88 11.94
N ALA A 58 8.53 -5.69 12.92
CA ALA A 58 7.29 -5.54 13.67
C ALA A 58 7.47 -6.10 15.09
N ALA A 59 6.74 -5.56 16.06
CA ALA A 59 6.80 -6.02 17.44
C ALA A 59 6.25 -7.45 17.58
N HIS A 60 6.74 -8.18 18.57
CA HIS A 60 6.19 -9.48 18.95
C HIS A 60 4.68 -9.37 19.20
N GLY A 61 3.90 -10.32 18.69
CA GLY A 61 2.44 -10.32 18.82
C GLY A 61 1.69 -9.43 17.84
N THR A 62 2.37 -8.67 16.97
CA THR A 62 1.71 -7.91 15.88
C THR A 62 0.94 -8.86 14.97
N PRO A 63 -0.34 -8.57 14.62
CA PRO A 63 -1.10 -9.41 13.71
C PRO A 63 -0.46 -9.49 12.31
N ILE A 64 -0.45 -10.70 11.74
CA ILE A 64 -0.04 -10.98 10.37
C ILE A 64 -1.28 -11.25 9.55
N TYR A 65 -1.39 -10.57 8.40
CA TYR A 65 -2.56 -10.61 7.53
C TYR A 65 -2.30 -11.39 6.24
N ALA A 66 -3.31 -12.11 5.77
CA ALA A 66 -3.31 -12.64 4.40
C ALA A 66 -3.28 -11.48 3.39
N VAL A 67 -2.28 -11.44 2.53
CA VAL A 67 -2.07 -10.34 1.55
C VAL A 67 -3.17 -10.26 0.49
N THR A 68 -3.82 -11.39 0.21
CA THR A 68 -4.99 -11.53 -0.68
C THR A 68 -5.76 -12.81 -0.31
N ASP A 69 -6.92 -13.03 -0.93
CA ASP A 69 -7.71 -14.25 -0.76
C ASP A 69 -6.90 -15.50 -1.12
N GLY A 70 -7.12 -16.61 -0.41
CA GLY A 70 -6.40 -17.85 -0.69
C GLY A 70 -6.85 -19.01 0.17
N THR A 71 -6.13 -20.11 0.04
CA THR A 71 -6.30 -21.33 0.85
C THR A 71 -5.00 -21.66 1.56
N VAL A 72 -5.08 -22.04 2.82
CA VAL A 72 -3.91 -22.45 3.63
C VAL A 72 -3.36 -23.77 3.10
N LYS A 73 -2.22 -23.72 2.43
CA LYS A 73 -1.51 -24.88 1.90
C LYS A 73 -0.72 -25.60 3.00
N PHE A 74 -0.18 -24.83 3.96
CA PHE A 74 0.56 -25.33 5.11
C PHE A 74 0.37 -24.41 6.30
N ALA A 75 0.25 -24.98 7.49
CA ALA A 75 0.25 -24.27 8.76
C ALA A 75 0.88 -25.16 9.83
N GLY A 76 2.01 -24.75 10.42
CA GLY A 76 2.74 -25.56 11.41
C GLY A 76 4.21 -25.17 11.50
N ARG A 77 4.99 -25.99 12.23
CA ARG A 77 6.43 -25.81 12.36
C ARG A 77 7.16 -26.29 11.10
N ASN A 78 8.06 -25.47 10.58
CA ASN A 78 8.80 -25.77 9.34
C ASN A 78 10.28 -25.40 9.47
N GLY A 79 11.08 -26.26 10.10
CA GLY A 79 12.52 -26.10 10.20
C GLY A 79 12.97 -24.70 10.64
N GLY A 80 13.86 -24.09 9.87
CA GLY A 80 14.38 -22.75 10.12
C GLY A 80 13.35 -21.62 10.04
N HIS A 81 12.21 -21.82 9.36
CA HIS A 81 11.10 -20.87 9.33
C HIS A 81 10.34 -20.77 10.67
N GLY A 82 10.55 -21.72 11.59
CA GLY A 82 9.79 -21.77 12.84
C GLY A 82 8.32 -22.07 12.60
N ASN A 83 7.41 -21.38 13.28
CA ASN A 83 5.99 -21.44 13.00
C ASN A 83 5.73 -20.70 11.68
N TYR A 84 5.16 -21.42 10.73
CA TYR A 84 5.07 -21.02 9.33
C TYR A 84 3.67 -21.28 8.77
N VAL A 85 3.19 -20.32 7.99
CA VAL A 85 1.98 -20.45 7.18
C VAL A 85 2.35 -20.24 5.72
N ARG A 86 1.83 -21.10 4.83
CA ARG A 86 1.89 -20.89 3.37
C ARG A 86 0.46 -20.85 2.83
N LEU A 87 0.17 -19.78 2.12
CA LEU A 87 -1.11 -19.57 1.43
C LEU A 87 -0.91 -19.83 -0.06
N GLN A 88 -1.87 -20.53 -0.66
CA GLN A 88 -2.01 -20.67 -2.10
C GLN A 88 -3.08 -19.68 -2.59
N HIS A 89 -2.73 -18.91 -3.60
CA HIS A 89 -3.60 -17.96 -4.27
C HIS A 89 -3.88 -18.39 -5.72
N GLY A 90 -4.63 -17.63 -6.46
CA GLY A 90 -4.83 -17.87 -7.88
C GLY A 90 -3.56 -17.66 -8.72
N ASN A 91 -3.56 -18.17 -9.96
CA ASN A 91 -2.54 -17.94 -10.98
C ASN A 91 -1.11 -18.34 -10.58
N GLY A 92 -0.98 -19.45 -9.83
CA GLY A 92 0.31 -20.02 -9.41
C GLY A 92 1.07 -19.19 -8.38
N LEU A 93 0.40 -18.22 -7.73
CA LEU A 93 0.96 -17.40 -6.67
C LEU A 93 0.78 -18.09 -5.32
N ASP A 94 1.87 -18.26 -4.57
CA ASP A 94 1.84 -18.61 -3.15
C ASP A 94 2.56 -17.54 -2.33
N THR A 95 2.18 -17.40 -1.05
CA THR A 95 2.89 -16.56 -0.08
C THR A 95 3.23 -17.33 1.18
N GLY A 96 4.40 -17.05 1.76
CA GLY A 96 4.92 -17.71 2.95
C GLY A 96 5.16 -16.67 4.07
N TYR A 97 4.87 -17.07 5.31
CA TYR A 97 4.94 -16.23 6.50
C TYR A 97 5.62 -16.99 7.62
N SER A 98 6.81 -16.55 8.02
CA SER A 98 7.69 -17.27 8.95
C SER A 98 7.83 -16.58 10.30
N HIS A 99 8.48 -17.29 11.24
CA HIS A 99 8.86 -16.82 12.57
C HIS A 99 7.70 -16.43 13.47
N MET A 100 6.48 -16.92 13.20
CA MET A 100 5.29 -16.60 13.98
C MET A 100 5.43 -17.03 15.44
N SER A 101 4.89 -16.24 16.36
CA SER A 101 4.69 -16.64 17.75
C SER A 101 3.52 -17.65 17.87
N ARG A 102 2.44 -17.37 17.12
CA ARG A 102 1.22 -18.19 17.10
C ARG A 102 0.60 -18.21 15.71
N ILE A 103 0.14 -19.35 15.27
CA ILE A 103 -0.64 -19.56 14.05
C ILE A 103 -2.13 -19.46 14.40
N ALA A 104 -2.92 -18.78 13.57
CA ALA A 104 -4.36 -18.55 13.78
C ALA A 104 -5.24 -19.23 12.73
N VAL A 105 -4.65 -20.06 11.86
CA VAL A 105 -5.35 -20.77 10.77
C VAL A 105 -4.88 -22.20 10.66
N SER A 106 -5.67 -23.07 10.00
CA SER A 106 -5.38 -24.48 9.78
C SER A 106 -5.24 -24.79 8.29
N ARG A 107 -4.49 -25.87 7.96
CA ARG A 107 -4.35 -26.36 6.58
C ARG A 107 -5.72 -26.64 5.95
N GLY A 108 -5.92 -26.22 4.71
CA GLY A 108 -7.16 -26.35 3.95
C GLY A 108 -8.16 -25.21 4.20
N GLN A 109 -7.96 -24.39 5.22
CA GLN A 109 -8.84 -23.24 5.51
C GLN A 109 -8.75 -22.20 4.40
N ARG A 110 -9.92 -21.70 3.97
CA ARG A 110 -9.99 -20.49 3.11
C ARG A 110 -9.81 -19.24 3.94
N VAL A 111 -9.01 -18.33 3.46
CA VAL A 111 -8.76 -17.02 4.09
C VAL A 111 -9.09 -15.89 3.13
N ARG A 112 -9.59 -14.79 3.66
CA ARG A 112 -9.87 -13.58 2.91
C ARG A 112 -8.70 -12.60 3.03
N ARG A 113 -8.52 -11.77 2.04
CA ARG A 113 -7.59 -10.63 2.10
C ARG A 113 -7.80 -9.82 3.39
N GLY A 114 -6.72 -9.57 4.13
CA GLY A 114 -6.76 -8.86 5.41
C GLY A 114 -7.21 -9.69 6.60
N GLN A 115 -7.48 -10.97 6.43
CA GLN A 115 -7.74 -11.87 7.56
C GLN A 115 -6.46 -12.12 8.34
N VAL A 116 -6.53 -12.13 9.68
CA VAL A 116 -5.42 -12.51 10.55
C VAL A 116 -5.14 -14.00 10.40
N ILE A 117 -3.88 -14.35 10.07
CA ILE A 117 -3.41 -15.72 9.89
C ILE A 117 -2.43 -16.18 10.96
N GLY A 118 -1.93 -15.24 11.77
CA GLY A 118 -0.99 -15.49 12.87
C GLY A 118 -0.47 -14.20 13.44
N TYR A 119 0.57 -14.32 14.25
CA TYR A 119 1.16 -13.19 14.98
C TYR A 119 2.68 -13.23 14.89
N VAL A 120 3.31 -12.07 14.79
CA VAL A 120 4.77 -11.92 14.72
C VAL A 120 5.43 -12.52 15.95
N GLY A 121 6.52 -13.23 15.75
CA GLY A 121 7.35 -13.82 16.78
C GLY A 121 8.82 -13.84 16.38
N SER A 122 9.55 -14.80 16.95
CA SER A 122 10.97 -15.05 16.69
C SER A 122 11.29 -16.54 16.74
N THR A 123 10.35 -17.39 16.28
CA THR A 123 10.54 -18.85 16.27
C THR A 123 11.40 -19.29 15.10
N GLY A 124 12.09 -20.42 15.25
CA GLY A 124 13.01 -20.93 14.23
C GLY A 124 14.34 -20.19 14.19
N LEU A 125 14.92 -20.00 13.00
CA LEU A 125 16.22 -19.37 12.79
C LEU A 125 16.03 -17.86 12.66
N SER A 126 15.84 -17.17 13.80
CA SER A 126 15.56 -15.75 13.89
C SER A 126 16.41 -15.06 14.96
N THR A 127 16.86 -13.84 14.72
CA THR A 127 17.66 -13.02 15.65
C THR A 127 16.80 -12.12 16.54
N GLY A 128 15.51 -12.04 16.31
CA GLY A 128 14.57 -11.20 17.05
C GLY A 128 13.21 -11.09 16.37
N PRO A 129 12.23 -10.42 16.99
CA PRO A 129 10.88 -10.33 16.44
C PRO A 129 10.85 -9.64 15.06
N HIS A 130 10.39 -10.37 14.05
CA HIS A 130 10.14 -9.88 12.70
C HIS A 130 9.24 -10.86 11.94
N LEU A 131 8.66 -10.42 10.82
CA LEU A 131 8.05 -11.31 9.84
C LEU A 131 9.02 -11.51 8.69
N HIS A 132 9.42 -12.74 8.42
CA HIS A 132 10.02 -13.12 7.14
C HIS A 132 8.91 -13.52 6.18
N TYR A 133 8.78 -12.77 5.07
CA TYR A 133 7.72 -12.91 4.08
C TYR A 133 8.28 -13.32 2.72
N GLU A 134 7.78 -14.41 2.17
CA GLU A 134 8.19 -14.95 0.88
C GLU A 134 7.04 -14.92 -0.13
N MET A 135 7.38 -14.73 -1.40
CA MET A 135 6.47 -14.91 -2.53
C MET A 135 7.00 -15.99 -3.46
N TYR A 136 6.08 -16.74 -4.02
CA TYR A 136 6.38 -17.81 -4.95
C TYR A 136 5.48 -17.68 -6.18
N ARG A 137 6.06 -17.91 -7.35
CA ARG A 137 5.32 -18.07 -8.59
C ARG A 137 5.68 -19.41 -9.20
N ASN A 138 4.66 -20.27 -9.41
CA ASN A 138 4.84 -21.64 -9.91
C ASN A 138 5.91 -22.43 -9.12
N GLY A 139 5.90 -22.27 -7.79
CA GLY A 139 6.82 -22.96 -6.88
C GLY A 139 8.19 -22.34 -6.68
N GLN A 140 8.59 -21.37 -7.49
CA GLN A 140 9.88 -20.67 -7.37
C GLN A 140 9.72 -19.36 -6.59
N THR A 141 10.69 -19.03 -5.71
CA THR A 141 10.71 -17.78 -5.00
C THR A 141 10.94 -16.60 -5.94
N ILE A 142 10.15 -15.56 -5.79
CA ILE A 142 10.30 -14.29 -6.51
C ILE A 142 10.54 -13.16 -5.52
N ASN A 143 11.12 -12.05 -5.99
CA ASN A 143 11.33 -10.87 -5.16
C ASN A 143 9.97 -10.21 -4.79
N PRO A 144 9.53 -10.22 -3.51
CA PRO A 144 8.27 -9.62 -3.14
C PRO A 144 8.23 -8.09 -3.34
N ALA A 145 9.39 -7.42 -3.38
CA ALA A 145 9.48 -5.98 -3.62
C ALA A 145 9.11 -5.60 -5.07
N SER A 146 9.09 -6.56 -6.01
CA SER A 146 8.59 -6.32 -7.37
C SER A 146 7.07 -6.09 -7.43
N VAL A 147 6.36 -6.34 -6.33
CA VAL A 147 4.91 -6.16 -6.21
C VAL A 147 4.63 -5.01 -5.27
N GLN A 148 3.83 -4.02 -5.74
CA GLN A 148 3.40 -2.92 -4.88
C GLN A 148 2.32 -3.39 -3.92
N PHE A 149 2.57 -3.27 -2.61
CA PHE A 149 1.56 -3.48 -1.58
C PHE A 149 0.67 -2.25 -1.45
N VAL A 150 -0.64 -2.47 -1.44
CA VAL A 150 -1.62 -1.42 -1.15
C VAL A 150 -1.81 -1.33 0.36
N THR A 151 -1.42 -0.23 0.95
CA THR A 151 -1.75 0.08 2.34
C THR A 151 -3.20 0.58 2.38
N ARG A 152 -4.06 -0.10 3.13
CA ARG A 152 -5.43 0.36 3.34
C ARG A 152 -5.38 1.57 4.27
N ALA A 153 -5.54 2.76 3.73
CA ALA A 153 -5.77 3.95 4.54
C ALA A 153 -7.23 3.96 5.01
N GLN A 154 -7.44 4.26 6.28
CA GLN A 154 -8.77 4.45 6.84
C GLN A 154 -8.75 5.74 7.66
N LEU A 155 -9.62 6.66 7.32
CA LEU A 155 -9.84 7.87 8.09
C LEU A 155 -10.58 7.53 9.38
N SER A 156 -10.25 8.17 10.49
CA SER A 156 -10.88 7.95 11.80
C SER A 156 -11.02 9.27 12.56
N GLY A 157 -11.83 9.28 13.62
CA GLY A 157 -11.99 10.42 14.51
C GLY A 157 -12.36 11.72 13.80
N SER A 158 -11.68 12.80 14.15
CA SER A 158 -11.90 14.14 13.62
C SER A 158 -11.61 14.24 12.12
N GLU A 159 -10.63 13.49 11.61
CA GLU A 159 -10.29 13.45 10.19
C GLU A 159 -11.43 12.89 9.33
N LEU A 160 -12.08 11.80 9.79
CA LEU A 160 -13.25 11.24 9.13
C LEU A 160 -14.44 12.21 9.16
N ALA A 161 -14.64 12.93 10.27
CA ALA A 161 -15.69 13.93 10.39
C ALA A 161 -15.48 15.09 9.39
N SER A 162 -14.26 15.61 9.31
CA SER A 162 -13.89 16.68 8.36
C SER A 162 -14.06 16.23 6.90
N PHE A 163 -13.61 15.03 6.58
CA PHE A 163 -13.79 14.42 5.26
C PHE A 163 -15.26 14.34 4.85
N ARG A 164 -16.13 13.84 5.75
CA ARG A 164 -17.57 13.72 5.49
C ARG A 164 -18.26 15.07 5.34
N ALA A 165 -17.87 16.07 6.13
CA ALA A 165 -18.39 17.43 6.01
C ALA A 165 -18.05 18.02 4.65
N GLN A 166 -16.82 17.89 4.19
CA GLN A 166 -16.41 18.37 2.86
C GLN A 166 -17.07 17.61 1.72
N LEU A 167 -17.20 16.28 1.84
CA LEU A 167 -17.92 15.47 0.85
C LEU A 167 -19.39 15.90 0.73
N SER A 168 -20.08 16.13 1.86
CA SER A 168 -21.45 16.62 1.89
C SER A 168 -21.59 18.03 1.28
N SER A 169 -20.61 18.91 1.52
CA SER A 169 -20.57 20.24 0.91
C SER A 169 -20.47 20.16 -0.60
N LEU A 170 -19.56 19.32 -1.12
CA LEU A 170 -19.38 19.13 -2.57
C LEU A 170 -20.62 18.50 -3.24
N GLN A 171 -21.35 17.62 -2.56
CA GLN A 171 -22.58 17.03 -3.08
C GLN A 171 -23.73 18.03 -3.23
N LYS A 172 -23.69 19.17 -2.51
CA LYS A 172 -24.67 20.26 -2.59
C LYS A 172 -24.36 21.29 -3.67
N VAL A 173 -23.18 21.23 -4.28
CA VAL A 173 -22.79 22.14 -5.37
C VAL A 173 -23.52 21.72 -6.64
N GLU A 174 -24.30 22.64 -7.23
CA GLU A 174 -24.95 22.40 -8.49
C GLU A 174 -23.93 22.22 -9.63
N PRO A 175 -24.16 21.26 -10.55
CA PRO A 175 -23.29 21.07 -11.72
C PRO A 175 -23.21 22.38 -12.53
N GLY A 176 -21.99 22.89 -12.72
CA GLY A 176 -21.74 24.12 -13.46
C GLY A 176 -21.59 25.40 -12.60
N ALA A 177 -21.82 25.37 -11.29
CA ALA A 177 -21.66 26.53 -10.41
C ALA A 177 -20.25 27.11 -10.45
N ALA A 178 -19.21 26.28 -10.61
CA ALA A 178 -17.83 26.73 -10.77
C ALA A 178 -17.56 27.44 -12.10
N LEU A 179 -18.31 27.14 -13.14
CA LEU A 179 -18.18 27.81 -14.45
C LEU A 179 -18.80 29.21 -14.43
N ALA A 180 -19.82 29.44 -13.61
CA ALA A 180 -20.42 30.76 -13.45
C ALA A 180 -19.47 31.76 -12.77
N SER A 181 -18.56 31.30 -11.90
CA SER A 181 -17.53 32.13 -11.25
C SER A 181 -16.28 32.37 -12.11
N LEU A 182 -16.15 31.65 -13.23
CA LEU A 182 -15.06 31.78 -14.21
C LEU A 182 -15.48 32.62 -15.43
N ALA A 183 -16.69 33.19 -15.44
CA ALA A 183 -17.06 34.21 -16.45
C ALA A 183 -16.05 35.34 -16.36
N PRO A 184 -15.35 35.73 -17.45
CA PRO A 184 -14.39 36.81 -17.38
C PRO A 184 -15.10 38.09 -16.95
N ASP A 185 -14.57 38.74 -15.94
CA ASP A 185 -15.00 40.05 -15.52
C ASP A 185 -14.79 41.00 -16.68
N ARG A 186 -15.87 41.37 -17.39
CA ARG A 186 -15.84 42.33 -18.49
C ARG A 186 -15.54 43.74 -18.05
N SER A 187 -15.30 43.96 -16.74
CA SER A 187 -14.88 45.26 -16.18
C SER A 187 -13.37 45.38 -16.03
N ALA A 188 -12.57 44.33 -16.32
CA ALA A 188 -11.13 44.45 -16.37
C ALA A 188 -10.75 45.27 -17.60
N SER A 189 -10.45 46.54 -17.33
CA SER A 189 -9.89 47.53 -18.25
C SER A 189 -8.72 46.99 -19.06
N GLU A 190 -8.64 47.47 -20.31
CA GLU A 190 -7.59 47.29 -21.29
C GLU A 190 -6.22 46.99 -20.68
N GLU A 191 -5.68 45.81 -21.05
CA GLU A 191 -4.28 45.49 -20.70
C GLU A 191 -3.38 46.61 -21.22
N PRO A 192 -2.45 47.14 -20.40
CA PRO A 192 -1.48 48.10 -20.88
C PRO A 192 -0.64 47.44 -21.99
N VAL A 193 -0.65 48.02 -23.18
CA VAL A 193 0.13 47.61 -24.34
C VAL A 193 1.58 47.45 -23.91
N ARG A 194 2.15 46.27 -23.99
CA ARG A 194 3.53 45.98 -23.61
C ARG A 194 4.46 46.85 -24.45
N GLU A 195 5.44 47.45 -23.84
CA GLU A 195 6.41 48.37 -24.47
C GLU A 195 7.18 47.73 -25.65
N ILE A 196 7.21 46.41 -25.74
CA ILE A 196 7.81 45.64 -26.83
C ILE A 196 7.06 45.84 -28.16
N ASP A 197 5.76 46.09 -28.15
CA ASP A 197 4.95 46.28 -29.38
C ASP A 197 5.17 47.69 -30.01
N ARG A 198 5.87 48.61 -29.33
CA ARG A 198 6.19 49.94 -29.85
C ARG A 198 7.51 50.02 -30.63
N ILE A 199 8.37 49.00 -30.55
CA ILE A 199 9.71 49.06 -31.15
C ILE A 199 9.67 48.55 -32.61
N ASP A 200 8.75 47.66 -32.97
CA ASP A 200 8.68 47.09 -34.32
C ASP A 200 8.01 47.98 -35.38
N ASN A 201 7.37 49.07 -34.99
CA ASN A 201 6.66 49.94 -35.94
C ASN A 201 7.47 51.16 -36.45
N LYS A 202 8.76 51.30 -36.04
CA LYS A 202 9.63 52.39 -36.46
C LYS A 202 10.66 52.04 -37.54
N GLN A 203 10.71 50.80 -38.04
CA GLN A 203 11.69 50.40 -39.07
C GLN A 203 11.08 50.04 -40.42
N ARG A 204 9.88 50.47 -40.74
CA ARG A 204 9.30 50.29 -42.09
C ARG A 204 8.85 51.59 -42.72
N VAL A 205 9.69 52.68 -42.72
CA VAL A 205 9.55 53.78 -43.67
C VAL A 205 10.94 54.35 -43.88
N SER A 206 11.59 53.86 -44.92
CA SER A 206 12.53 54.57 -45.83
C SER A 206 12.96 53.60 -46.95
#